data_ed233404690aa5fb51b587365713fce0
#
_entry.id   ed233404690aa5fb51b587365713fce0
#
_cell.length_a   1.000
_cell.length_b   1.000
_cell.length_c   1.000
_cell.angle_alpha   90.00
_cell.angle_beta   90.00
_cell.angle_gamma   90.00
#
_symmetry.space_group_name_H-M   'P 1'
#
loop_
_entity.id
_entity.type
_entity.pdbx_description
1 polymer ?
#
loop_
_entity_poly.entity_id
_entity_poly.type
_entity_poly.pdbx_seq_one_letter_code
_entity_poly.pdbx_strand_id
1 'polypeptide(L)'
;MEKITAAVQAAGGRIVLQLWHVGRVSDPFYLNGAMPVAPSAIAAAGNVSLIRPAKAFVTPRALERAELPGIIAMFRHGAQQALRAGFDGVELHGANGYLLDQFLQDSSNVRTDEYGGTIANRARLPLAVTDAVISVWGADRVGYHLAPRGDAHGMGDSDRLGTFSYLATELGKRKLAFLCARESLEEPRLGPALKRAFGGVYVANQGHTVETAQQVLAAGEADAVAWGRLFIANPDLPHRLQIGAALNTPNVATFYGGQAEGYTDYPALHA
;
A
#
# COMPACT_ATOMS: atom_id res chain seq x y z
N MET A 1 -4.64 -10.78 -17.05
CA MET A 1 -4.05 -11.11 -15.73
C MET A 1 -3.99 -12.62 -15.53
N GLU A 2 -4.98 -13.41 -15.94
CA GLU A 2 -5.03 -14.88 -15.76
C GLU A 2 -3.75 -15.63 -16.23
N LYS A 3 -3.15 -15.20 -17.35
CA LYS A 3 -1.87 -15.79 -17.82
C LYS A 3 -0.71 -15.55 -16.84
N ILE A 4 -0.71 -14.42 -16.14
CA ILE A 4 0.33 -14.05 -15.18
C ILE A 4 0.15 -14.87 -13.90
N THR A 5 -1.06 -14.92 -13.36
CA THR A 5 -1.37 -15.68 -12.14
C THR A 5 -1.09 -17.16 -12.35
N ALA A 6 -1.53 -17.73 -13.49
CA ALA A 6 -1.25 -19.12 -13.84
C ALA A 6 0.25 -19.42 -13.96
N ALA A 7 1.05 -18.52 -14.55
CA ALA A 7 2.48 -18.69 -14.68
C ALA A 7 3.19 -18.69 -13.31
N VAL A 8 2.81 -17.77 -12.40
CA VAL A 8 3.37 -17.70 -11.04
C VAL A 8 3.02 -18.97 -10.25
N GLN A 9 1.78 -19.43 -10.34
CA GLN A 9 1.31 -20.62 -9.63
C GLN A 9 1.94 -21.92 -10.18
N ALA A 10 2.11 -22.00 -11.51
CA ALA A 10 2.81 -23.13 -12.15
C ALA A 10 4.29 -23.23 -11.70
N ALA A 11 4.91 -22.09 -11.36
CA ALA A 11 6.25 -22.04 -10.78
C ALA A 11 6.26 -22.27 -9.25
N GLY A 12 5.12 -22.62 -8.63
CA GLY A 12 5.00 -22.83 -7.17
C GLY A 12 4.87 -21.56 -6.34
N GLY A 13 4.79 -20.38 -6.98
CA GLY A 13 4.66 -19.09 -6.31
C GLY A 13 3.23 -18.75 -5.91
N ARG A 14 3.09 -17.69 -5.12
CA ARG A 14 1.83 -17.04 -4.79
C ARG A 14 1.86 -15.60 -5.28
N ILE A 15 0.70 -15.08 -5.69
CA ILE A 15 0.59 -13.72 -6.19
C ILE A 15 -0.63 -13.02 -5.59
N VAL A 16 -0.39 -11.88 -4.92
CA VAL A 16 -1.40 -11.05 -4.28
C VAL A 16 -1.55 -9.75 -5.07
N LEU A 17 -2.78 -9.34 -5.39
CA LEU A 17 -3.05 -8.09 -6.08
C LEU A 17 -3.28 -6.95 -5.10
N GLN A 18 -2.53 -5.85 -5.23
CA GLN A 18 -2.80 -4.65 -4.47
C GLN A 18 -3.93 -3.84 -5.10
N LEU A 19 -5.02 -3.62 -4.35
CA LEU A 19 -6.15 -2.79 -4.72
C LEU A 19 -5.92 -1.34 -4.29
N TRP A 20 -6.07 -0.40 -5.21
CA TRP A 20 -5.59 0.94 -5.06
C TRP A 20 -6.51 1.99 -5.66
N HIS A 21 -6.73 3.10 -4.94
CA HIS A 21 -7.39 4.30 -5.42
C HIS A 21 -6.55 5.52 -5.02
N VAL A 22 -6.09 6.26 -6.00
CA VAL A 22 -5.10 7.34 -5.81
C VAL A 22 -5.61 8.57 -5.06
N GLY A 23 -6.94 8.75 -5.00
CA GLY A 23 -7.54 9.92 -4.34
C GLY A 23 -7.07 11.23 -4.99
N ARG A 24 -6.58 12.17 -4.17
CA ARG A 24 -6.08 13.49 -4.60
C ARG A 24 -4.76 13.47 -5.37
N VAL A 25 -4.08 12.32 -5.38
CA VAL A 25 -2.80 12.16 -6.09
C VAL A 25 -3.07 11.82 -7.55
N SER A 26 -3.73 12.73 -8.26
CA SER A 26 -4.11 12.63 -9.67
C SER A 26 -4.25 14.03 -10.29
N ASP A 27 -4.63 14.07 -11.55
CA ASP A 27 -4.85 15.30 -12.30
C ASP A 27 -5.99 15.11 -13.30
N PRO A 28 -6.76 16.17 -13.64
CA PRO A 28 -7.79 16.12 -14.68
C PRO A 28 -7.32 15.54 -16.03
N PHE A 29 -6.03 15.64 -16.34
CA PHE A 29 -5.45 15.02 -17.52
C PHE A 29 -5.66 13.51 -17.59
N TYR A 30 -5.57 12.82 -16.43
CA TYR A 30 -5.77 11.37 -16.34
C TYR A 30 -7.24 10.98 -16.13
N LEU A 31 -8.10 11.95 -15.83
CA LEU A 31 -9.50 11.75 -15.45
C LEU A 31 -10.49 12.28 -16.49
N ASN A 32 -10.06 12.42 -17.74
CA ASN A 32 -10.87 12.97 -18.83
C ASN A 32 -11.50 14.32 -18.48
N GLY A 33 -10.75 15.18 -17.79
CA GLY A 33 -11.18 16.51 -17.36
C GLY A 33 -11.88 16.54 -15.98
N ALA A 34 -12.21 15.41 -15.38
CA ALA A 34 -12.84 15.38 -14.05
C ALA A 34 -11.82 15.72 -12.95
N MET A 35 -12.29 16.34 -11.87
CA MET A 35 -11.42 16.65 -10.72
C MET A 35 -11.11 15.39 -9.91
N PRO A 36 -9.87 15.23 -9.42
CA PRO A 36 -9.55 14.21 -8.42
C PRO A 36 -10.44 14.36 -7.18
N VAL A 37 -10.64 13.27 -6.48
CA VAL A 37 -11.47 13.24 -5.26
C VAL A 37 -10.64 12.93 -4.01
N ALA A 38 -11.09 13.42 -2.87
CA ALA A 38 -10.42 13.24 -1.58
C ALA A 38 -11.44 13.33 -0.42
N PRO A 39 -11.06 13.06 0.83
CA PRO A 39 -11.93 13.35 1.98
C PRO A 39 -12.24 14.83 2.10
N SER A 40 -11.30 15.69 1.77
CA SER A 40 -11.40 17.16 1.88
C SER A 40 -10.70 17.85 0.71
N ALA A 41 -11.09 19.08 0.39
CA ALA A 41 -10.53 19.87 -0.71
C ALA A 41 -9.13 20.44 -0.38
N ILE A 42 -8.17 19.56 -0.12
CA ILE A 42 -6.78 19.88 0.22
C ILE A 42 -5.87 19.26 -0.85
N ALA A 43 -5.11 20.08 -1.58
CA ALA A 43 -4.20 19.61 -2.61
C ALA A 43 -3.08 18.73 -2.03
N ALA A 44 -2.64 17.72 -2.77
CA ALA A 44 -1.44 16.97 -2.44
C ALA A 44 -0.19 17.85 -2.61
N ALA A 45 0.83 17.64 -1.79
CA ALA A 45 2.13 18.28 -2.00
C ALA A 45 2.91 17.60 -3.14
N GLY A 46 3.68 18.38 -3.89
CA GLY A 46 4.50 17.89 -4.99
C GLY A 46 3.89 18.10 -6.37
N ASN A 47 4.37 17.33 -7.32
CA ASN A 47 3.98 17.45 -8.73
C ASN A 47 3.39 16.14 -9.26
N VAL A 48 2.52 16.28 -10.24
CA VAL A 48 1.90 15.16 -10.96
C VAL A 48 2.97 14.35 -11.68
N SER A 49 2.98 13.04 -11.43
CA SER A 49 3.92 12.14 -12.08
C SER A 49 3.71 12.11 -13.59
N LEU A 50 4.81 11.99 -14.35
CA LEU A 50 4.83 11.83 -15.81
C LEU A 50 4.25 12.97 -16.62
N ILE A 51 3.80 14.08 -16.03
CA ILE A 51 3.43 15.30 -16.75
C ILE A 51 4.67 16.21 -16.91
N ARG A 52 4.90 16.69 -18.13
CA ARG A 52 6.00 17.61 -18.45
C ARG A 52 5.47 18.80 -19.25
N PRO A 53 5.85 20.05 -18.93
CA PRO A 53 6.67 20.43 -17.78
C PRO A 53 6.02 20.06 -16.45
N ALA A 54 6.79 20.05 -15.35
CA ALA A 54 6.30 19.69 -14.02
C ALA A 54 5.06 20.52 -13.64
N LYS A 55 4.00 19.85 -13.20
CA LYS A 55 2.71 20.45 -12.84
C LYS A 55 2.37 20.09 -11.41
N ALA A 56 2.10 21.08 -10.56
CA ALA A 56 1.61 20.86 -9.20
C ALA A 56 0.24 20.16 -9.22
N PHE A 57 -0.03 19.38 -8.17
CA PHE A 57 -1.37 18.79 -8.00
C PHE A 57 -2.43 19.86 -7.85
N VAL A 58 -3.59 19.63 -8.46
CA VAL A 58 -4.77 20.49 -8.32
C VAL A 58 -5.45 20.24 -6.97
N THR A 59 -6.20 21.23 -6.49
CA THR A 59 -7.11 21.01 -5.33
C THR A 59 -8.18 20.03 -5.73
N PRO A 60 -8.32 18.88 -5.02
CA PRO A 60 -9.32 17.88 -5.33
C PRO A 60 -10.71 18.35 -4.93
N ARG A 61 -11.74 17.68 -5.45
CA ARG A 61 -13.10 17.80 -4.94
C ARG A 61 -13.27 16.91 -3.70
N ALA A 62 -13.85 17.46 -2.63
CA ALA A 62 -14.24 16.63 -1.49
C ALA A 62 -15.35 15.64 -1.92
N LEU A 63 -15.23 14.39 -1.50
CA LEU A 63 -16.28 13.37 -1.69
C LEU A 63 -17.50 13.72 -0.82
N GLU A 64 -18.67 13.72 -1.44
CA GLU A 64 -19.92 13.80 -0.73
C GLU A 64 -20.16 12.49 0.07
N ARG A 65 -20.87 12.59 1.19
CA ARG A 65 -21.23 11.41 2.00
C ARG A 65 -21.95 10.34 1.18
N ALA A 66 -22.85 10.76 0.31
CA ALA A 66 -23.62 9.87 -0.56
C ALA A 66 -22.76 9.10 -1.59
N GLU A 67 -21.52 9.55 -1.88
CA GLU A 67 -20.63 8.90 -2.83
C GLU A 67 -19.79 7.77 -2.18
N LEU A 68 -19.62 7.79 -0.85
CA LEU A 68 -18.75 6.83 -0.14
C LEU A 68 -19.17 5.36 -0.33
N PRO A 69 -20.47 5.02 -0.37
CA PRO A 69 -20.90 3.65 -0.74
C PRO A 69 -20.41 3.24 -2.13
N GLY A 70 -20.32 4.18 -3.08
CA GLY A 70 -19.76 3.94 -4.41
C GLY A 70 -18.26 3.60 -4.36
N ILE A 71 -17.49 4.29 -3.54
CA ILE A 71 -16.06 3.97 -3.30
C ILE A 71 -15.92 2.55 -2.74
N ILE A 72 -16.70 2.18 -1.73
CA ILE A 72 -16.70 0.83 -1.15
C ILE A 72 -17.04 -0.21 -2.23
N ALA A 73 -18.05 0.05 -3.07
CA ALA A 73 -18.44 -0.83 -4.15
C ALA A 73 -17.33 -0.99 -5.22
N MET A 74 -16.55 0.05 -5.52
CA MET A 74 -15.42 -0.02 -6.44
C MET A 74 -14.33 -0.99 -5.93
N PHE A 75 -13.96 -0.91 -4.64
CA PHE A 75 -13.01 -1.85 -4.05
C PHE A 75 -13.53 -3.29 -4.04
N ARG A 76 -14.82 -3.49 -3.69
CA ARG A 76 -15.46 -4.81 -3.78
C ARG A 76 -15.42 -5.36 -5.20
N HIS A 77 -15.73 -4.53 -6.20
CA HIS A 77 -15.66 -4.93 -7.60
C HIS A 77 -14.23 -5.31 -8.00
N GLY A 78 -13.22 -4.50 -7.64
CA GLY A 78 -11.81 -4.83 -7.87
C GLY A 78 -11.42 -6.17 -7.25
N ALA A 79 -11.87 -6.44 -6.02
CA ALA A 79 -11.64 -7.70 -5.33
C ALA A 79 -12.27 -8.89 -6.08
N GLN A 80 -13.50 -8.75 -6.60
CA GLN A 80 -14.16 -9.76 -7.42
C GLN A 80 -13.41 -10.04 -8.73
N GLN A 81 -12.89 -9.01 -9.39
CA GLN A 81 -12.10 -9.16 -10.61
C GLN A 81 -10.74 -9.84 -10.33
N ALA A 82 -10.11 -9.52 -9.20
CA ALA A 82 -8.88 -10.19 -8.77
C ALA A 82 -9.12 -11.69 -8.54
N LEU A 83 -10.22 -12.04 -7.88
CA LEU A 83 -10.61 -13.45 -7.67
C LEU A 83 -10.81 -14.19 -9.00
N ARG A 84 -11.54 -13.57 -9.95
CA ARG A 84 -11.75 -14.12 -11.31
C ARG A 84 -10.45 -14.29 -12.07
N ALA A 85 -9.49 -13.37 -11.87
CA ALA A 85 -8.18 -13.43 -12.52
C ALA A 85 -7.22 -14.46 -11.87
N GLY A 86 -7.66 -15.20 -10.86
CA GLY A 86 -6.91 -16.30 -10.25
C GLY A 86 -5.78 -15.85 -9.30
N PHE A 87 -5.85 -14.66 -8.70
CA PHE A 87 -4.92 -14.27 -7.64
C PHE A 87 -5.10 -15.13 -6.40
N ASP A 88 -4.08 -15.25 -5.56
CA ASP A 88 -4.12 -16.01 -4.29
C ASP A 88 -4.67 -15.19 -3.12
N GLY A 89 -4.72 -13.88 -3.26
CA GLY A 89 -5.25 -12.94 -2.28
C GLY A 89 -5.21 -11.51 -2.80
N VAL A 90 -5.61 -10.56 -1.97
CA VAL A 90 -5.56 -9.13 -2.27
C VAL A 90 -4.97 -8.36 -1.09
N GLU A 91 -4.34 -7.23 -1.38
CA GLU A 91 -3.87 -6.26 -0.39
C GLU A 91 -4.56 -4.93 -0.62
N LEU A 92 -5.05 -4.30 0.43
CA LEU A 92 -5.61 -2.95 0.39
C LEU A 92 -4.50 -1.91 0.58
N HIS A 93 -4.36 -1.01 -0.39
CA HIS A 93 -3.37 0.06 -0.32
C HIS A 93 -3.89 1.24 0.49
N GLY A 94 -3.60 1.25 1.78
CA GLY A 94 -3.91 2.33 2.72
C GLY A 94 -2.66 3.10 3.17
N ALA A 95 -1.77 3.42 2.22
CA ALA A 95 -0.46 4.00 2.47
C ALA A 95 -0.15 5.14 1.48
N ASN A 96 1.01 5.78 1.67
CA ASN A 96 1.67 6.68 0.70
C ASN A 96 0.84 7.88 0.25
N GLY A 97 -0.13 8.32 1.04
CA GLY A 97 -0.94 9.49 0.73
C GLY A 97 -2.05 9.25 -0.30
N TYR A 98 -2.47 8.00 -0.51
CA TYR A 98 -3.59 7.66 -1.38
C TYR A 98 -4.93 7.64 -0.64
N LEU A 99 -6.04 7.31 -1.29
CA LEU A 99 -7.38 7.62 -0.78
C LEU A 99 -7.65 7.11 0.63
N LEU A 100 -7.34 5.83 0.93
CA LEU A 100 -7.62 5.27 2.26
C LEU A 100 -6.74 5.90 3.34
N ASP A 101 -5.48 6.21 3.02
CA ASP A 101 -4.57 6.95 3.88
C ASP A 101 -5.01 8.41 4.06
N GLN A 102 -5.52 9.06 2.98
CA GLN A 102 -6.08 10.41 3.05
C GLN A 102 -7.28 10.49 3.99
N PHE A 103 -8.12 9.47 4.04
CA PHE A 103 -9.24 9.44 5.00
C PHE A 103 -8.76 9.22 6.44
N LEU A 104 -7.70 8.44 6.63
CA LEU A 104 -7.20 8.07 7.95
C LEU A 104 -6.49 9.23 8.65
N GLN A 105 -5.64 9.99 7.95
CA GLN A 105 -4.77 11.00 8.55
C GLN A 105 -5.43 12.39 8.58
N ASP A 106 -5.29 13.11 9.70
CA ASP A 106 -5.95 14.40 9.94
C ASP A 106 -5.43 15.56 9.11
N SER A 107 -4.18 15.50 8.61
CA SER A 107 -3.63 16.52 7.69
C SER A 107 -4.38 16.61 6.35
N SER A 108 -5.05 15.55 5.94
CA SER A 108 -5.79 15.47 4.68
C SER A 108 -7.30 15.28 4.86
N ASN A 109 -7.76 14.97 6.06
CA ASN A 109 -9.15 14.76 6.40
C ASN A 109 -9.63 15.74 7.49
N VAL A 110 -10.19 16.85 7.05
CA VAL A 110 -10.81 17.86 7.93
C VAL A 110 -12.34 17.82 7.88
N ARG A 111 -12.93 16.67 7.57
CA ARG A 111 -14.39 16.47 7.55
C ARG A 111 -14.98 16.64 8.95
N THR A 112 -16.22 17.11 8.99
CA THR A 112 -16.99 17.29 10.21
C THR A 112 -18.14 16.31 10.38
N ASP A 113 -18.29 15.38 9.42
CA ASP A 113 -19.26 14.28 9.48
C ASP A 113 -18.65 13.02 10.12
N GLU A 114 -19.38 11.90 10.09
CA GLU A 114 -18.99 10.63 10.69
C GLU A 114 -17.76 9.96 10.03
N TYR A 115 -17.17 10.58 9.02
CA TYR A 115 -15.93 10.13 8.35
C TYR A 115 -14.73 11.04 8.65
N GLY A 116 -14.86 11.99 9.59
CA GLY A 116 -13.82 12.93 9.99
C GLY A 116 -13.77 13.18 11.50
N GLY A 117 -12.82 14.01 11.95
CA GLY A 117 -12.62 14.35 13.35
C GLY A 117 -11.91 13.24 14.14
N THR A 118 -12.62 12.43 14.91
CA THR A 118 -12.01 11.38 15.74
C THR A 118 -11.31 10.30 14.91
N ILE A 119 -10.31 9.65 15.50
CA ILE A 119 -9.59 8.53 14.88
C ILE A 119 -10.58 7.45 14.37
N ALA A 120 -11.57 7.09 15.20
CA ALA A 120 -12.58 6.08 14.83
C ALA A 120 -13.40 6.51 13.60
N ASN A 121 -13.76 7.77 13.49
CA ASN A 121 -14.46 8.31 12.33
C ASN A 121 -13.58 8.31 11.08
N ARG A 122 -12.33 8.75 11.20
CA ARG A 122 -11.37 8.76 10.08
C ARG A 122 -11.06 7.34 9.57
N ALA A 123 -11.03 6.35 10.45
CA ALA A 123 -10.84 4.94 10.09
C ALA A 123 -12.09 4.28 9.49
N ARG A 124 -13.27 4.90 9.56
CA ARG A 124 -14.55 4.31 9.13
C ARG A 124 -14.55 3.86 7.68
N LEU A 125 -14.12 4.71 6.73
CA LEU A 125 -14.07 4.32 5.32
C LEU A 125 -13.02 3.23 5.05
N PRO A 126 -11.75 3.32 5.52
CA PRO A 126 -10.79 2.24 5.45
C PRO A 126 -11.33 0.89 5.94
N LEU A 127 -12.01 0.87 7.08
CA LEU A 127 -12.58 -0.35 7.66
C LEU A 127 -13.77 -0.87 6.86
N ALA A 128 -14.67 0.01 6.40
CA ALA A 128 -15.80 -0.39 5.55
C ALA A 128 -15.34 -0.99 4.20
N VAL A 129 -14.29 -0.43 3.60
CA VAL A 129 -13.65 -1.00 2.39
C VAL A 129 -13.06 -2.37 2.71
N THR A 130 -12.37 -2.50 3.84
CA THR A 130 -11.81 -3.78 4.29
C THR A 130 -12.89 -4.85 4.44
N ASP A 131 -13.99 -4.52 5.12
CA ASP A 131 -15.12 -5.44 5.31
C ASP A 131 -15.77 -5.85 3.97
N ALA A 132 -15.87 -4.92 3.03
CA ALA A 132 -16.38 -5.21 1.69
C ALA A 132 -15.47 -6.16 0.90
N VAL A 133 -14.15 -6.04 1.04
CA VAL A 133 -13.18 -6.92 0.39
C VAL A 133 -13.14 -8.30 1.07
N ILE A 134 -13.20 -8.35 2.40
CA ILE A 134 -13.34 -9.59 3.18
C ILE A 134 -14.59 -10.38 2.73
N SER A 135 -15.69 -9.71 2.44
CA SER A 135 -16.92 -10.38 1.97
C SER A 135 -16.76 -11.15 0.66
N VAL A 136 -15.69 -10.86 -0.10
CA VAL A 136 -15.36 -11.53 -1.38
C VAL A 136 -14.33 -12.64 -1.18
N TRP A 137 -13.31 -12.39 -0.35
CA TRP A 137 -12.11 -13.23 -0.27
C TRP A 137 -12.01 -14.11 1.00
N GLY A 138 -12.73 -13.75 2.07
CA GLY A 138 -12.38 -14.20 3.41
C GLY A 138 -11.22 -13.37 3.98
N ALA A 139 -11.14 -13.21 5.28
CA ALA A 139 -10.15 -12.38 5.93
C ALA A 139 -8.72 -12.94 5.81
N ASP A 140 -8.59 -14.26 5.75
CA ASP A 140 -7.35 -15.02 5.63
C ASP A 140 -6.61 -14.84 4.28
N ARG A 141 -7.23 -14.12 3.33
CA ARG A 141 -6.64 -13.79 2.02
C ARG A 141 -6.60 -12.28 1.73
N VAL A 142 -6.83 -11.47 2.73
CA VAL A 142 -6.79 -10.00 2.62
C VAL A 142 -5.66 -9.46 3.47
N GLY A 143 -4.72 -8.71 2.85
CA GLY A 143 -3.72 -7.93 3.52
C GLY A 143 -4.06 -6.44 3.52
N TYR A 144 -3.33 -5.66 4.32
CA TYR A 144 -3.45 -4.21 4.36
C TYR A 144 -2.08 -3.56 4.41
N HIS A 145 -1.85 -2.51 3.60
CA HIS A 145 -0.59 -1.77 3.55
C HIS A 145 -0.73 -0.39 4.19
N LEU A 146 0.18 -0.06 5.11
CA LEU A 146 0.27 1.23 5.82
C LEU A 146 1.59 1.96 5.53
N ALA A 147 1.59 3.28 5.74
CA ALA A 147 2.81 4.10 5.77
C ALA A 147 2.76 5.07 6.97
N PRO A 148 2.96 4.58 8.20
CA PRO A 148 2.65 5.32 9.44
C PRO A 148 3.55 6.54 9.65
N ARG A 149 4.71 6.59 9.00
CA ARG A 149 5.65 7.73 9.03
C ARG A 149 5.93 8.31 7.64
N GLY A 150 5.07 7.95 6.66
CA GLY A 150 5.17 8.52 5.32
C GLY A 150 4.71 9.97 5.31
N ASP A 151 5.52 10.84 4.70
CA ASP A 151 5.24 12.25 4.45
C ASP A 151 4.93 12.53 2.96
N ALA A 152 4.88 11.49 2.15
CA ALA A 152 4.60 11.59 0.73
C ALA A 152 3.30 12.37 0.49
N HIS A 153 3.31 13.28 -0.48
CA HIS A 153 2.15 14.07 -0.88
C HIS A 153 1.56 14.99 0.23
N GLY A 154 2.39 15.37 1.22
CA GLY A 154 1.96 16.21 2.33
C GLY A 154 1.10 15.49 3.35
N MET A 155 1.31 14.18 3.54
CA MET A 155 0.65 13.40 4.57
C MET A 155 1.27 13.66 5.94
N GLY A 156 0.44 13.59 6.97
CA GLY A 156 0.83 13.73 8.36
C GLY A 156 -0.37 13.55 9.29
N ASP A 157 -0.11 13.15 10.51
CA ASP A 157 -1.13 12.98 11.54
C ASP A 157 -0.64 13.54 12.87
N SER A 158 -1.51 14.21 13.61
CA SER A 158 -1.19 14.82 14.91
C SER A 158 -0.94 13.76 16.00
N ASP A 159 -1.52 12.55 15.85
CA ASP A 159 -1.31 11.40 16.73
C ASP A 159 -1.07 10.13 15.89
N ARG A 160 0.11 10.06 15.26
CA ARG A 160 0.47 8.92 14.40
C ARG A 160 0.36 7.58 15.12
N LEU A 161 0.89 7.51 16.35
CA LEU A 161 0.87 6.26 17.10
C LEU A 161 -0.57 5.83 17.42
N GLY A 162 -1.40 6.73 17.91
CA GLY A 162 -2.80 6.43 18.22
C GLY A 162 -3.59 6.05 16.96
N THR A 163 -3.46 6.83 15.88
CA THR A 163 -4.19 6.61 14.63
C THR A 163 -3.86 5.27 13.99
N PHE A 164 -2.58 4.97 13.83
CA PHE A 164 -2.17 3.71 13.17
C PHE A 164 -2.32 2.50 14.07
N SER A 165 -2.14 2.63 15.40
CA SER A 165 -2.42 1.54 16.35
C SER A 165 -3.91 1.21 16.42
N TYR A 166 -4.78 2.21 16.39
CA TYR A 166 -6.23 2.00 16.31
C TYR A 166 -6.60 1.19 15.07
N LEU A 167 -6.13 1.63 13.89
CA LEU A 167 -6.42 0.91 12.66
C LEU A 167 -5.84 -0.51 12.68
N ALA A 168 -4.58 -0.69 13.10
CA ALA A 168 -3.96 -2.01 13.23
C ALA A 168 -4.76 -2.94 14.14
N THR A 169 -5.24 -2.44 15.29
CA THR A 169 -6.10 -3.20 16.21
C THR A 169 -7.41 -3.62 15.55
N GLU A 170 -8.08 -2.72 14.85
CA GLU A 170 -9.34 -3.01 14.17
C GLU A 170 -9.18 -4.01 13.01
N LEU A 171 -8.06 -3.94 12.29
CA LEU A 171 -7.70 -4.92 11.25
C LEU A 171 -7.37 -6.29 11.87
N GLY A 172 -6.67 -6.31 13.01
CA GLY A 172 -6.37 -7.54 13.75
C GLY A 172 -7.63 -8.25 14.27
N LYS A 173 -8.62 -7.51 14.77
CA LYS A 173 -9.94 -8.07 15.16
C LYS A 173 -10.64 -8.77 13.98
N ARG A 174 -10.42 -8.30 12.76
CA ARG A 174 -10.92 -8.89 11.50
C ARG A 174 -10.13 -10.11 11.05
N LYS A 175 -8.99 -10.39 11.69
CA LYS A 175 -8.09 -11.52 11.39
C LYS A 175 -7.58 -11.51 9.94
N LEU A 176 -7.13 -10.34 9.47
CA LEU A 176 -6.52 -10.24 8.15
C LEU A 176 -5.29 -11.13 8.05
N ALA A 177 -4.98 -11.57 6.82
CA ALA A 177 -3.84 -12.42 6.52
C ALA A 177 -2.51 -11.78 6.95
N PHE A 178 -2.34 -10.49 6.68
CA PHE A 178 -1.13 -9.75 7.07
C PHE A 178 -1.36 -8.24 7.11
N LEU A 179 -0.50 -7.57 7.85
CA LEU A 179 -0.33 -6.12 7.86
C LEU A 179 1.07 -5.81 7.33
N CYS A 180 1.17 -5.07 6.22
CA CYS A 180 2.44 -4.57 5.70
C CYS A 180 2.59 -3.09 6.08
N ALA A 181 3.75 -2.69 6.61
CA ALA A 181 3.98 -1.28 6.90
C ALA A 181 5.29 -0.79 6.28
N ARG A 182 5.16 0.29 5.52
CA ARG A 182 6.27 1.04 4.96
C ARG A 182 6.73 2.10 5.95
N GLU A 183 7.86 1.85 6.60
CA GLU A 183 8.43 2.74 7.62
C GLU A 183 9.95 2.82 7.49
N SER A 184 10.53 4.02 7.64
CA SER A 184 11.98 4.16 7.70
C SER A 184 12.56 3.49 8.95
N LEU A 185 13.83 3.05 8.86
CA LEU A 185 14.52 2.39 9.98
C LEU A 185 14.99 3.37 11.07
N GLU A 186 14.81 4.67 10.86
CA GLU A 186 15.16 5.71 11.85
C GLU A 186 14.22 5.68 13.05
N GLU A 187 14.76 5.86 14.24
CA GLU A 187 13.96 5.93 15.47
C GLU A 187 13.28 7.31 15.66
N PRO A 188 12.13 7.37 16.35
CA PRO A 188 11.38 6.24 16.91
C PRO A 188 10.54 5.51 15.84
N ARG A 189 10.60 4.16 15.82
CA ARG A 189 9.81 3.33 14.92
C ARG A 189 8.45 2.96 15.53
N LEU A 190 7.41 2.93 14.72
CA LEU A 190 6.06 2.51 15.12
C LEU A 190 5.81 1.01 14.87
N GLY A 191 6.56 0.39 13.95
CA GLY A 191 6.39 -1.00 13.52
C GLY A 191 6.21 -2.00 14.66
N PRO A 192 7.06 -2.04 15.70
CA PRO A 192 6.90 -2.96 16.81
C PRO A 192 5.58 -2.77 17.58
N ALA A 193 5.10 -1.53 17.72
CA ALA A 193 3.80 -1.24 18.33
C ALA A 193 2.64 -1.70 17.45
N LEU A 194 2.73 -1.44 16.13
CA LEU A 194 1.72 -1.85 15.16
C LEU A 194 1.61 -3.37 15.05
N LYS A 195 2.74 -4.10 15.05
CA LYS A 195 2.75 -5.56 15.09
C LYS A 195 1.99 -6.10 16.31
N ARG A 196 2.28 -5.56 17.51
CA ARG A 196 1.57 -5.95 18.73
C ARG A 196 0.07 -5.64 18.67
N ALA A 197 -0.29 -4.45 18.16
CA ALA A 197 -1.68 -4.03 18.03
C ALA A 197 -2.46 -4.89 17.04
N PHE A 198 -1.84 -5.27 15.93
CA PHE A 198 -2.44 -6.13 14.92
C PHE A 198 -2.58 -7.59 15.40
N GLY A 199 -1.57 -8.11 16.06
CA GLY A 199 -1.57 -9.47 16.65
C GLY A 199 -1.55 -10.61 15.63
N GLY A 200 -1.21 -10.33 14.37
CA GLY A 200 -1.09 -11.28 13.26
C GLY A 200 0.25 -11.16 12.54
N VAL A 201 0.33 -11.66 11.32
CA VAL A 201 1.54 -11.59 10.48
C VAL A 201 1.83 -10.13 10.09
N TYR A 202 3.02 -9.64 10.45
CA TYR A 202 3.48 -8.30 10.16
C TYR A 202 4.66 -8.32 9.19
N VAL A 203 4.53 -7.58 8.10
CA VAL A 203 5.53 -7.45 7.04
C VAL A 203 6.18 -6.07 7.13
N ALA A 204 7.47 -6.02 7.43
CA ALA A 204 8.23 -4.77 7.42
C ALA A 204 8.66 -4.39 6.00
N ASN A 205 8.61 -3.10 5.68
CA ASN A 205 9.00 -2.59 4.37
C ASN A 205 9.71 -1.26 4.50
N GLN A 206 10.55 -0.93 3.53
CA GLN A 206 11.36 0.26 3.32
C GLN A 206 12.73 0.23 4.00
N GLY A 207 13.77 0.37 3.16
CA GLY A 207 15.15 0.64 3.57
C GLY A 207 15.91 -0.56 4.14
N HIS A 208 15.30 -1.74 4.23
CA HIS A 208 15.98 -2.92 4.73
C HIS A 208 17.10 -3.39 3.80
N THR A 209 18.30 -3.56 4.38
CA THR A 209 19.36 -4.41 3.84
C THR A 209 19.08 -5.86 4.24
N VAL A 210 19.92 -6.79 3.78
CA VAL A 210 19.85 -8.20 4.22
C VAL A 210 20.08 -8.30 5.73
N GLU A 211 21.07 -7.59 6.23
CA GLU A 211 21.44 -7.59 7.65
C GLU A 211 20.34 -7.02 8.53
N THR A 212 19.79 -5.86 8.17
CA THR A 212 18.69 -5.25 8.95
C THR A 212 17.40 -6.05 8.85
N ALA A 213 17.14 -6.74 7.73
CA ALA A 213 16.03 -7.67 7.61
C ALA A 213 16.18 -8.86 8.56
N GLN A 214 17.37 -9.46 8.60
CA GLN A 214 17.66 -10.55 9.54
C GLN A 214 17.53 -10.10 11.00
N GLN A 215 17.97 -8.88 11.32
CA GLN A 215 17.86 -8.32 12.68
C GLN A 215 16.40 -8.16 13.12
N VAL A 216 15.54 -7.55 12.31
CA VAL A 216 14.12 -7.34 12.68
C VAL A 216 13.35 -8.65 12.77
N LEU A 217 13.69 -9.66 11.95
CA LEU A 217 13.11 -11.00 12.03
C LEU A 217 13.58 -11.72 13.30
N ALA A 218 14.87 -11.71 13.60
CA ALA A 218 15.44 -12.33 14.81
C ALA A 218 14.94 -11.68 16.11
N ALA A 219 14.72 -10.36 16.09
CA ALA A 219 14.15 -9.62 17.22
C ALA A 219 12.63 -9.85 17.39
N GLY A 220 11.98 -10.54 16.44
CA GLY A 220 10.53 -10.72 16.44
C GLY A 220 9.75 -9.43 16.18
N GLU A 221 10.39 -8.41 15.62
CA GLU A 221 9.75 -7.13 15.26
C GLU A 221 8.97 -7.21 13.95
N ALA A 222 9.27 -8.19 13.11
CA ALA A 222 8.52 -8.53 11.90
C ALA A 222 8.49 -10.05 11.70
N ASP A 223 7.54 -10.53 10.91
CA ASP A 223 7.42 -11.94 10.50
C ASP A 223 7.95 -12.16 9.09
N ALA A 224 7.98 -11.09 8.29
CA ALA A 224 8.54 -11.06 6.95
C ALA A 224 9.06 -9.64 6.62
N VAL A 225 9.88 -9.55 5.57
CA VAL A 225 10.36 -8.28 5.03
C VAL A 225 10.05 -8.21 3.54
N ALA A 226 9.54 -7.07 3.08
CA ALA A 226 9.22 -6.83 1.68
C ALA A 226 10.22 -5.86 1.04
N TRP A 227 10.62 -6.16 -0.19
CA TRP A 227 11.44 -5.30 -1.04
C TRP A 227 10.72 -4.98 -2.35
N GLY A 228 10.74 -3.73 -2.78
CA GLY A 228 10.31 -3.32 -4.12
C GLY A 228 11.48 -3.24 -5.08
N ARG A 229 12.35 -2.25 -4.91
CA ARG A 229 13.45 -1.94 -5.85
C ARG A 229 14.40 -3.11 -6.10
N LEU A 230 14.75 -3.84 -5.04
CA LEU A 230 15.62 -5.00 -5.18
C LEU A 230 14.96 -6.14 -5.98
N PHE A 231 13.64 -6.35 -5.82
CA PHE A 231 12.93 -7.34 -6.61
C PHE A 231 12.81 -6.96 -8.09
N ILE A 232 12.67 -5.67 -8.41
CA ILE A 232 12.69 -5.22 -9.81
C ILE A 232 14.00 -5.63 -10.48
N ALA A 233 15.14 -5.43 -9.80
CA ALA A 233 16.46 -5.70 -10.37
C ALA A 233 16.94 -7.15 -10.22
N ASN A 234 16.29 -7.96 -9.40
CA ASN A 234 16.70 -9.33 -9.11
C ASN A 234 15.50 -10.26 -9.19
N PRO A 235 15.20 -10.84 -10.37
CA PRO A 235 14.06 -11.74 -10.53
C PRO A 235 14.14 -12.99 -9.64
N ASP A 236 15.32 -13.33 -9.19
CA ASP A 236 15.67 -14.45 -8.31
C ASP A 236 16.11 -13.98 -6.91
N LEU A 237 15.63 -12.83 -6.45
CA LEU A 237 16.06 -12.21 -5.20
C LEU A 237 16.07 -13.17 -3.98
N PRO A 238 15.02 -13.98 -3.73
CA PRO A 238 15.04 -14.90 -2.60
C PRO A 238 16.20 -15.88 -2.65
N HIS A 239 16.51 -16.41 -3.83
CA HIS A 239 17.62 -17.33 -4.01
C HIS A 239 18.98 -16.63 -3.79
N ARG A 240 19.16 -15.43 -4.35
CA ARG A 240 20.38 -14.62 -4.12
C ARG A 240 20.60 -14.35 -2.63
N LEU A 241 19.55 -13.98 -1.91
CA LEU A 241 19.62 -13.74 -0.46
C LEU A 241 19.97 -15.02 0.31
N GLN A 242 19.42 -16.15 -0.08
CA GLN A 242 19.66 -17.44 0.57
C GLN A 242 21.13 -17.89 0.47
N ILE A 243 21.76 -17.68 -0.68
CA ILE A 243 23.14 -18.11 -0.92
C ILE A 243 24.19 -17.00 -0.76
N GLY A 244 23.76 -15.79 -0.39
CA GLY A 244 24.67 -14.63 -0.24
C GLY A 244 25.27 -14.14 -1.57
N ALA A 245 24.57 -14.32 -2.68
CA ALA A 245 25.07 -13.90 -4.00
C ALA A 245 24.98 -12.38 -4.19
N ALA A 246 25.81 -11.85 -5.09
CA ALA A 246 25.78 -10.45 -5.48
C ALA A 246 24.42 -10.06 -6.09
N LEU A 247 23.93 -8.86 -5.72
CA LEU A 247 22.69 -8.32 -6.23
C LEU A 247 22.93 -7.42 -7.45
N ASN A 248 22.01 -7.47 -8.42
CA ASN A 248 21.98 -6.50 -9.51
C ASN A 248 21.62 -5.11 -8.96
N THR A 249 22.22 -4.06 -9.52
CA THR A 249 21.92 -2.68 -9.17
C THR A 249 20.67 -2.21 -9.90
N PRO A 250 19.64 -1.70 -9.18
CA PRO A 250 18.44 -1.17 -9.82
C PRO A 250 18.73 0.08 -10.66
N ASN A 251 18.22 0.13 -11.89
CA ASN A 251 18.23 1.34 -12.72
C ASN A 251 16.98 2.20 -12.41
N VAL A 252 17.15 3.21 -11.58
CA VAL A 252 16.04 4.08 -11.13
C VAL A 252 15.39 4.83 -12.29
N ALA A 253 16.13 5.12 -13.37
CA ALA A 253 15.61 5.85 -14.52
C ALA A 253 14.50 5.08 -15.28
N THR A 254 14.47 3.75 -15.15
CA THR A 254 13.48 2.90 -15.84
C THR A 254 12.25 2.56 -14.99
N PHE A 255 12.18 2.95 -13.71
CA PHE A 255 11.11 2.53 -12.78
C PHE A 255 9.71 2.96 -13.19
N TYR A 256 9.53 4.10 -13.84
CA TYR A 256 8.20 4.68 -14.11
C TYR A 256 8.00 5.12 -15.57
N GLY A 257 8.79 4.70 -16.49
CA GLY A 257 8.69 5.19 -17.87
C GLY A 257 9.12 4.16 -18.91
N GLY A 258 9.70 3.06 -18.47
CA GLY A 258 10.11 1.96 -19.32
C GLY A 258 8.94 1.05 -19.67
N GLN A 259 9.15 0.18 -20.63
CA GLN A 259 8.26 -0.94 -20.94
C GLN A 259 8.86 -2.24 -20.39
N ALA A 260 9.56 -3.01 -21.25
CA ALA A 260 10.30 -4.19 -20.82
C ALA A 260 11.64 -3.84 -20.17
N GLU A 261 12.29 -2.77 -20.68
CA GLU A 261 13.57 -2.29 -20.17
C GLU A 261 13.48 -1.92 -18.68
N GLY A 262 14.39 -2.49 -17.89
CA GLY A 262 14.45 -2.27 -16.46
C GLY A 262 13.38 -3.01 -15.64
N TYR A 263 12.60 -3.90 -16.30
CA TYR A 263 11.62 -4.76 -15.61
C TYR A 263 11.81 -6.24 -15.92
N THR A 264 12.13 -6.61 -17.16
CA THR A 264 12.20 -8.01 -17.60
C THR A 264 13.54 -8.41 -18.17
N ASP A 265 14.52 -7.53 -18.15
CA ASP A 265 15.84 -7.67 -18.77
C ASP A 265 16.99 -7.81 -17.74
N TYR A 266 16.70 -7.77 -16.44
CA TYR A 266 17.72 -8.05 -15.44
C TYR A 266 18.12 -9.52 -15.44
N PRO A 267 19.42 -9.82 -15.36
CA PRO A 267 19.90 -11.20 -15.38
C PRO A 267 19.59 -11.93 -14.07
N ALA A 268 19.06 -13.14 -14.19
CA ALA A 268 19.07 -14.10 -13.09
C ALA A 268 20.47 -14.69 -12.92
N LEU A 269 20.74 -15.30 -11.76
CA LEU A 269 21.91 -16.18 -11.61
C LEU A 269 21.71 -17.37 -12.56
N HIS A 270 22.77 -17.73 -13.26
CA HIS A 270 22.73 -18.96 -14.04
C HIS A 270 22.61 -20.15 -13.08
N ALA A 271 21.68 -21.03 -13.36
CA ALA A 271 21.49 -22.28 -12.64
C ALA A 271 22.66 -23.21 -12.92
#